data_aacbadd22a5be71b9c25c894e6edfde8
#
_entry.id   aacbadd22a5be71b9c25c894e6edfde8
#
_cell.length_a   1.000
_cell.length_b   1.000
_cell.length_c   1.000
_cell.angle_alpha   90.00
_cell.angle_beta   90.00
_cell.angle_gamma   90.00
#
_symmetry.space_group_name_H-M   'P 1'
#
loop_
_entity.id
_entity.type
_entity.pdbx_description
1 polymer ?
#
loop_
_entity_poly.entity_id
_entity_poly.type
_entity_poly.pdbx_seq_one_letter_code
_entity_poly.pdbx_strand_id
1 'polypeptide(L)'
;GENGRFFGRGSCDMKSGLACALCAFLEAAAQMKENGKAPKRTLKWIGTSDEEGDMTGAERVIELGWVTKDSLVMDTEPTDGEIQTAHKGRYWFEVTMHGKAAHASRPEQGMDAIAGMAYMLASARNRVKELKEDAFLGKSTIVFGEIQGGVHPYQVPAECKVSVDMRVVPPYHIEDVKTLLEAAAEDAAKEIPGLKAEIRITGNRPPIAHHEDAEMLSRIRTAVEQETGKVPVGS
;
A
#
# COMPACT_ATOMS: atom_id res chain seq x y z
N GLY A 1 -4.37 -16.62 -29.25
CA GLY A 1 -5.61 -16.44 -28.48
C GLY A 1 -6.81 -16.29 -29.41
N GLU A 2 -7.97 -16.67 -28.97
CA GLU A 2 -9.20 -16.49 -29.75
C GLU A 2 -9.59 -15.00 -29.78
N ASN A 3 -9.98 -14.49 -30.95
CA ASN A 3 -10.43 -13.11 -31.16
C ASN A 3 -9.40 -12.02 -30.74
N GLY A 4 -8.11 -12.29 -30.91
CA GLY A 4 -7.05 -11.33 -30.56
C GLY A 4 -6.83 -11.09 -29.06
N ARG A 5 -7.42 -11.93 -28.20
CA ARG A 5 -7.25 -11.86 -26.75
C ARG A 5 -6.24 -12.86 -26.24
N PHE A 6 -5.42 -12.43 -25.28
CA PHE A 6 -4.48 -13.29 -24.54
C PHE A 6 -5.05 -13.57 -23.15
N PHE A 7 -5.05 -14.86 -22.74
CA PHE A 7 -5.51 -15.28 -21.43
C PHE A 7 -4.38 -15.94 -20.68
N GLY A 8 -4.22 -15.58 -19.40
CA GLY A 8 -3.23 -16.19 -18.53
C GLY A 8 -2.82 -15.25 -17.38
N ARG A 9 -2.11 -15.79 -16.40
CA ARG A 9 -1.55 -15.02 -15.30
C ARG A 9 -0.65 -13.90 -15.83
N GLY A 10 -0.91 -12.64 -15.40
CA GLY A 10 -0.15 -11.47 -15.79
C GLY A 10 -0.45 -10.94 -17.19
N SER A 11 -1.45 -11.48 -17.94
CA SER A 11 -1.76 -10.99 -19.27
C SER A 11 -2.38 -9.58 -19.26
N CYS A 12 -3.08 -9.22 -18.20
CA CYS A 12 -3.60 -7.87 -17.97
C CYS A 12 -2.67 -7.12 -17.00
N ASP A 13 -2.41 -7.70 -15.86
CA ASP A 13 -1.65 -7.18 -14.76
C ASP A 13 -0.29 -7.91 -14.68
N MET A 14 0.85 -7.29 -15.15
CA MET A 14 0.81 -6.14 -16.10
C MET A 14 1.76 -6.38 -17.29
N LYS A 15 1.98 -7.66 -17.68
CA LYS A 15 2.93 -8.00 -18.75
C LYS A 15 2.59 -7.36 -20.11
N SER A 16 1.32 -7.06 -20.37
CA SER A 16 0.91 -6.33 -21.57
C SER A 16 1.48 -4.90 -21.58
N GLY A 17 1.33 -4.17 -20.47
CA GLY A 17 1.91 -2.84 -20.31
C GLY A 17 3.44 -2.86 -20.41
N LEU A 18 4.08 -3.81 -19.73
CA LEU A 18 5.52 -3.99 -19.76
C LEU A 18 6.04 -4.26 -21.20
N ALA A 19 5.35 -5.09 -21.98
CA ALA A 19 5.70 -5.37 -23.36
C ALA A 19 5.51 -4.13 -24.26
N CYS A 20 4.42 -3.40 -24.11
CA CYS A 20 4.19 -2.15 -24.84
C CYS A 20 5.26 -1.11 -24.54
N ALA A 21 5.63 -0.94 -23.27
CA ALA A 21 6.70 -0.04 -22.86
C ALA A 21 8.06 -0.43 -23.46
N LEU A 22 8.37 -1.74 -23.53
CA LEU A 22 9.59 -2.24 -24.16
C LEU A 22 9.60 -1.94 -25.67
N CYS A 23 8.50 -2.21 -26.37
CA CYS A 23 8.39 -1.92 -27.81
C CYS A 23 8.58 -0.42 -28.08
N ALA A 24 7.90 0.44 -27.31
CA ALA A 24 8.04 1.89 -27.43
C ALA A 24 9.49 2.37 -27.14
N PHE A 25 10.14 1.77 -26.15
CA PHE A 25 11.56 2.06 -25.85
C PHE A 25 12.47 1.68 -27.00
N LEU A 26 12.32 0.50 -27.59
CA LEU A 26 13.12 0.02 -28.72
C LEU A 26 12.92 0.88 -29.96
N GLU A 27 11.68 1.25 -30.25
CA GLU A 27 11.34 2.14 -31.36
C GLU A 27 11.96 3.53 -31.18
N ALA A 28 11.83 4.15 -29.99
CA ALA A 28 12.45 5.41 -29.69
C ALA A 28 13.98 5.34 -29.82
N ALA A 29 14.62 4.27 -29.34
CA ALA A 29 16.05 4.06 -29.51
C ALA A 29 16.48 3.94 -30.98
N ALA A 30 15.71 3.23 -31.80
CA ALA A 30 15.96 3.10 -33.24
C ALA A 30 15.85 4.46 -33.95
N GLN A 31 14.81 5.23 -33.71
CA GLN A 31 14.61 6.57 -34.27
C GLN A 31 15.73 7.53 -33.86
N MET A 32 16.17 7.51 -32.60
CA MET A 32 17.30 8.32 -32.13
C MET A 32 18.59 7.99 -32.88
N LYS A 33 18.86 6.70 -33.10
CA LYS A 33 20.04 6.23 -33.83
C LYS A 33 19.97 6.64 -35.30
N GLU A 34 18.83 6.51 -35.95
CA GLU A 34 18.61 6.86 -37.35
C GLU A 34 18.77 8.38 -37.58
N ASN A 35 18.17 9.17 -36.69
CA ASN A 35 18.21 10.64 -36.80
C ASN A 35 19.50 11.25 -36.26
N GLY A 36 20.44 10.48 -35.71
CA GLY A 36 21.68 10.94 -35.09
C GLY A 36 21.48 11.90 -33.89
N LYS A 37 20.32 11.91 -33.27
CA LYS A 37 19.98 12.81 -32.17
C LYS A 37 20.03 12.04 -30.82
N ALA A 38 20.85 12.53 -29.90
CA ALA A 38 20.84 12.07 -28.52
C ALA A 38 19.59 12.59 -27.78
N PRO A 39 18.98 11.82 -26.88
CA PRO A 39 17.88 12.29 -26.06
C PRO A 39 18.37 13.37 -25.08
N LYS A 40 17.50 14.32 -24.75
CA LYS A 40 17.81 15.37 -23.76
C LYS A 40 17.99 14.80 -22.34
N ARG A 41 17.38 13.66 -22.04
CA ARG A 41 17.50 12.93 -20.79
C ARG A 41 17.78 11.45 -21.10
N THR A 42 18.42 10.75 -20.19
CA THR A 42 18.57 9.29 -20.30
C THR A 42 17.21 8.62 -20.24
N LEU A 43 16.90 7.84 -21.26
CA LEU A 43 15.73 6.96 -21.24
C LEU A 43 16.16 5.58 -20.76
N LYS A 44 15.44 5.03 -19.80
CA LYS A 44 15.67 3.68 -19.26
C LYS A 44 14.38 2.90 -19.32
N TRP A 45 14.46 1.65 -19.73
CA TRP A 45 13.42 0.67 -19.51
C TRP A 45 13.91 -0.31 -18.44
N ILE A 46 13.09 -0.55 -17.42
CA ILE A 46 13.46 -1.36 -16.26
C ILE A 46 12.31 -2.31 -15.96
N GLY A 47 12.58 -3.61 -16.03
CA GLY A 47 11.66 -4.65 -15.57
C GLY A 47 12.09 -5.11 -14.18
N THR A 48 11.20 -4.98 -13.22
CA THR A 48 11.41 -5.43 -11.84
C THR A 48 10.64 -6.71 -11.56
N SER A 49 10.97 -7.39 -10.47
CA SER A 49 10.26 -8.56 -9.97
C SER A 49 9.71 -8.29 -8.57
N ASP A 50 8.81 -9.18 -8.11
CA ASP A 50 8.30 -9.20 -6.74
C ASP A 50 7.42 -7.98 -6.39
N GLU A 51 6.66 -7.45 -7.36
CA GLU A 51 5.75 -6.32 -7.14
C GLU A 51 4.65 -6.70 -6.13
N GLU A 52 4.05 -7.88 -6.28
CA GLU A 52 2.96 -8.41 -5.44
C GLU A 52 3.39 -8.79 -4.01
N GLY A 53 4.69 -8.88 -3.77
CA GLY A 53 5.29 -9.22 -2.48
C GLY A 53 5.90 -8.01 -1.78
N ASP A 54 7.21 -8.10 -1.55
CA ASP A 54 7.98 -7.09 -0.83
C ASP A 54 8.57 -6.00 -1.74
N MET A 55 8.33 -6.06 -3.07
CA MET A 55 8.85 -5.11 -4.08
C MET A 55 10.37 -5.03 -4.11
N THR A 56 11.05 -6.13 -3.81
CA THR A 56 12.51 -6.21 -3.71
C THR A 56 13.22 -5.78 -4.98
N GLY A 57 12.61 -6.02 -6.15
CA GLY A 57 13.11 -5.56 -7.43
C GLY A 57 13.15 -4.03 -7.55
N ALA A 58 12.11 -3.34 -7.11
CA ALA A 58 12.05 -1.88 -7.12
C ALA A 58 13.04 -1.27 -6.13
N GLU A 59 13.15 -1.83 -4.92
CA GLU A 59 14.14 -1.41 -3.93
C GLU A 59 15.57 -1.54 -4.48
N ARG A 60 15.87 -2.66 -5.14
CA ARG A 60 17.18 -2.90 -5.72
C ARG A 60 17.55 -1.89 -6.81
N VAL A 61 16.59 -1.46 -7.62
CA VAL A 61 16.79 -0.44 -8.65
C VAL A 61 17.15 0.92 -8.04
N ILE A 62 16.53 1.26 -6.91
CA ILE A 62 16.84 2.48 -6.16
C ILE A 62 18.24 2.40 -5.54
N GLU A 63 18.56 1.29 -4.87
CA GLU A 63 19.89 1.06 -4.27
C GLU A 63 21.03 1.17 -5.29
N LEU A 64 20.82 0.68 -6.52
CA LEU A 64 21.77 0.76 -7.61
C LEU A 64 21.87 2.17 -8.22
N GLY A 65 21.05 3.12 -7.78
CA GLY A 65 21.02 4.47 -8.32
C GLY A 65 20.51 4.57 -9.76
N TRP A 66 19.78 3.54 -10.23
CA TRP A 66 19.18 3.58 -11.57
C TRP A 66 17.99 4.52 -11.62
N VAL A 67 17.26 4.64 -10.51
CA VAL A 67 16.21 5.63 -10.27
C VAL A 67 16.63 6.50 -9.11
N THR A 68 16.45 7.80 -9.23
CA THR A 68 16.80 8.81 -8.22
C THR A 68 15.61 9.76 -8.02
N LYS A 69 15.69 10.66 -7.05
CA LYS A 69 14.67 11.70 -6.81
C LYS A 69 14.41 12.64 -8.00
N ASP A 70 15.37 12.72 -8.94
CA ASP A 70 15.26 13.55 -10.15
C ASP A 70 14.77 12.75 -11.37
N SER A 71 14.46 11.46 -11.20
CA SER A 71 13.93 10.60 -12.25
C SER A 71 12.44 10.82 -12.40
N LEU A 72 11.98 10.92 -13.65
CA LEU A 72 10.57 10.78 -13.99
C LEU A 72 10.31 9.29 -14.22
N VAL A 73 9.38 8.73 -13.50
CA VAL A 73 9.01 7.32 -13.59
C VAL A 73 7.60 7.22 -14.13
N MET A 74 7.42 6.36 -15.13
CA MET A 74 6.10 5.98 -15.63
C MET A 74 5.97 4.48 -15.46
N ASP A 75 4.93 4.06 -14.76
CA ASP A 75 4.52 2.68 -14.63
C ASP A 75 3.36 2.38 -15.58
N THR A 76 3.26 1.15 -16.07
CA THR A 76 2.30 0.76 -17.11
C THR A 76 1.28 -0.24 -16.59
N GLU A 77 0.83 -0.03 -15.35
CA GLU A 77 -0.25 -0.77 -14.72
C GLU A 77 -1.59 -0.61 -15.46
N PRO A 78 -2.49 -1.58 -15.35
CA PRO A 78 -3.79 -1.56 -16.04
C PRO A 78 -4.75 -0.56 -15.37
N THR A 79 -4.72 0.69 -15.81
CA THR A 79 -5.54 1.79 -15.28
C THR A 79 -6.77 2.11 -16.13
N ASP A 80 -7.07 1.27 -17.12
CA ASP A 80 -8.14 1.50 -18.13
C ASP A 80 -7.97 2.83 -18.90
N GLY A 81 -6.72 3.28 -19.06
CA GLY A 81 -6.34 4.52 -19.75
C GLY A 81 -6.38 5.77 -18.88
N GLU A 82 -6.61 5.63 -17.57
CA GLU A 82 -6.50 6.75 -16.64
C GLU A 82 -5.06 6.99 -16.19
N ILE A 83 -4.76 8.22 -15.80
CA ILE A 83 -3.42 8.61 -15.34
C ILE A 83 -3.46 8.75 -13.82
N GLN A 84 -2.84 7.83 -13.12
CA GLN A 84 -2.71 7.85 -11.67
C GLN A 84 -1.42 8.58 -11.28
N THR A 85 -1.56 9.65 -10.50
CA THR A 85 -0.43 10.52 -10.09
C THR A 85 -0.17 10.48 -8.59
N ALA A 86 -1.00 9.76 -7.86
CA ALA A 86 -0.91 9.59 -6.42
C ALA A 86 -1.39 8.20 -6.02
N HIS A 87 -0.98 7.71 -4.86
CA HIS A 87 -1.56 6.51 -4.27
C HIS A 87 -1.50 6.53 -2.74
N LYS A 88 -2.44 5.81 -2.12
CA LYS A 88 -2.43 5.59 -0.67
C LYS A 88 -1.24 4.73 -0.26
N GLY A 89 -0.64 5.05 0.87
CA GLY A 89 0.32 4.19 1.51
C GLY A 89 -0.30 2.87 1.95
N ARG A 90 0.52 1.83 2.03
CA ARG A 90 0.18 0.52 2.56
C ARG A 90 1.05 0.22 3.76
N TYR A 91 0.45 0.23 4.94
CA TYR A 91 1.13 -0.09 6.19
C TYR A 91 0.51 -1.32 6.81
N TRP A 92 1.33 -2.31 7.05
CA TRP A 92 0.91 -3.56 7.70
C TRP A 92 1.49 -3.65 9.08
N PHE A 93 0.66 -4.12 10.00
CA PHE A 93 1.05 -4.36 11.38
C PHE A 93 0.55 -5.71 11.84
N GLU A 94 1.30 -6.29 12.74
CA GLU A 94 0.87 -7.37 13.58
C GLU A 94 0.78 -6.83 15.01
N VAL A 95 -0.39 -6.96 15.62
CA VAL A 95 -0.62 -6.54 16.99
C VAL A 95 -0.92 -7.76 17.84
N THR A 96 -0.15 -7.91 18.92
CA THR A 96 -0.36 -8.97 19.92
C THR A 96 -0.78 -8.32 21.23
N MET A 97 -1.98 -8.68 21.71
CA MET A 97 -2.49 -8.28 23.01
C MET A 97 -2.11 -9.35 24.03
N HIS A 98 -1.37 -8.96 25.05
CA HIS A 98 -0.96 -9.83 26.15
C HIS A 98 -1.82 -9.57 27.38
N GLY A 99 -2.45 -10.61 27.85
CA GLY A 99 -3.27 -10.66 29.04
C GLY A 99 -2.75 -11.65 30.09
N LYS A 100 -3.67 -12.25 30.85
CA LYS A 100 -3.36 -13.24 31.89
C LYS A 100 -4.43 -14.31 31.92
N ALA A 101 -4.01 -15.57 31.84
CA ALA A 101 -4.93 -16.71 31.95
C ALA A 101 -5.51 -16.83 33.36
N ALA A 102 -6.77 -17.19 33.41
CA ALA A 102 -7.47 -17.59 34.62
C ALA A 102 -8.60 -18.62 34.29
N HIS A 103 -9.13 -19.29 35.28
CA HIS A 103 -10.31 -20.15 35.06
C HIS A 103 -11.54 -19.30 34.79
N ALA A 104 -12.41 -19.70 33.85
CA ALA A 104 -13.58 -18.93 33.45
C ALA A 104 -14.59 -18.66 34.56
N SER A 105 -14.58 -19.47 35.65
CA SER A 105 -15.42 -19.21 36.85
C SER A 105 -14.87 -18.11 37.77
N ARG A 106 -13.65 -17.62 37.52
CA ARG A 106 -12.97 -16.55 38.27
C ARG A 106 -12.23 -15.59 37.31
N PRO A 107 -12.96 -14.95 36.37
CA PRO A 107 -12.36 -14.13 35.35
C PRO A 107 -11.63 -12.91 35.90
N GLU A 108 -12.01 -12.44 37.10
CA GLU A 108 -11.36 -11.32 37.80
C GLU A 108 -9.90 -11.60 38.20
N GLN A 109 -9.45 -12.85 38.16
CA GLN A 109 -8.05 -13.23 38.44
C GLN A 109 -7.17 -13.19 37.15
N GLY A 110 -7.80 -13.02 35.99
CA GLY A 110 -7.19 -12.95 34.69
C GLY A 110 -7.22 -11.56 34.09
N MET A 111 -6.71 -11.45 32.86
CA MET A 111 -6.85 -10.30 31.98
C MET A 111 -7.19 -10.83 30.60
N ASP A 112 -8.40 -10.58 30.13
CA ASP A 112 -8.92 -11.13 28.87
C ASP A 112 -8.33 -10.42 27.66
N ALA A 113 -7.39 -11.08 26.98
CA ALA A 113 -6.73 -10.53 25.80
C ALA A 113 -7.67 -10.42 24.58
N ILE A 114 -8.69 -11.26 24.45
CA ILE A 114 -9.67 -11.17 23.35
C ILE A 114 -10.59 -9.98 23.60
N ALA A 115 -11.09 -9.78 24.80
CA ALA A 115 -11.89 -8.61 25.13
C ALA A 115 -11.08 -7.31 24.95
N GLY A 116 -9.82 -7.28 25.41
CA GLY A 116 -8.91 -6.15 25.19
C GLY A 116 -8.66 -5.86 23.72
N MET A 117 -8.46 -6.89 22.91
CA MET A 117 -8.32 -6.73 21.46
C MET A 117 -9.60 -6.13 20.87
N ALA A 118 -10.78 -6.57 21.27
CA ALA A 118 -12.05 -6.02 20.77
C ALA A 118 -12.17 -4.50 21.05
N TYR A 119 -11.81 -4.04 22.26
CA TYR A 119 -11.76 -2.60 22.59
C TYR A 119 -10.76 -1.86 21.71
N MET A 120 -9.56 -2.40 21.55
CA MET A 120 -8.54 -1.80 20.71
C MET A 120 -8.99 -1.65 19.25
N LEU A 121 -9.58 -2.69 18.66
CA LEU A 121 -10.05 -2.67 17.27
C LEU A 121 -11.14 -1.61 17.06
N ALA A 122 -12.08 -1.50 18.01
CA ALA A 122 -13.13 -0.49 17.97
C ALA A 122 -12.55 0.93 18.08
N SER A 123 -11.62 1.16 18.99
CA SER A 123 -10.93 2.44 19.15
C SER A 123 -10.11 2.80 17.91
N ALA A 124 -9.29 1.88 17.40
CA ALA A 124 -8.48 2.11 16.20
C ALA A 124 -9.34 2.51 14.99
N ARG A 125 -10.46 1.80 14.77
CA ARG A 125 -11.40 2.12 13.68
C ARG A 125 -12.00 3.51 13.82
N ASN A 126 -12.33 3.95 15.02
CA ASN A 126 -12.85 5.29 15.24
C ASN A 126 -11.79 6.37 15.03
N ARG A 127 -10.58 6.16 15.53
CA ARG A 127 -9.45 7.09 15.34
C ARG A 127 -9.08 7.29 13.86
N VAL A 128 -9.15 6.23 13.05
CA VAL A 128 -8.90 6.33 11.61
C VAL A 128 -9.93 7.21 10.89
N LYS A 129 -11.19 7.22 11.35
CA LYS A 129 -12.23 8.09 10.79
C LYS A 129 -11.98 9.58 11.05
N GLU A 130 -11.22 9.90 12.10
CA GLU A 130 -10.87 11.26 12.49
C GLU A 130 -9.63 11.80 11.75
N LEU A 131 -8.91 10.93 11.04
CA LEU A 131 -7.78 11.36 10.22
C LEU A 131 -8.26 12.31 9.12
N LYS A 132 -7.45 13.34 8.86
CA LYS A 132 -7.72 14.29 7.79
C LYS A 132 -7.78 13.58 6.45
N GLU A 133 -8.78 13.92 5.66
CA GLU A 133 -8.90 13.44 4.28
C GLU A 133 -7.91 14.18 3.38
N ASP A 134 -7.35 13.47 2.42
CA ASP A 134 -6.64 14.06 1.30
C ASP A 134 -7.66 14.48 0.23
N ALA A 135 -7.45 15.65 -0.38
CA ALA A 135 -8.38 16.19 -1.37
C ALA A 135 -8.47 15.33 -2.64
N PHE A 136 -7.44 14.55 -2.93
CA PHE A 136 -7.31 13.73 -4.13
C PHE A 136 -7.57 12.25 -3.84
N LEU A 137 -6.96 11.72 -2.79
CA LEU A 137 -7.02 10.31 -2.42
C LEU A 137 -8.18 9.96 -1.46
N GLY A 138 -8.88 10.98 -0.91
CA GLY A 138 -9.98 10.78 0.03
C GLY A 138 -9.51 10.32 1.42
N LYS A 139 -10.19 9.33 1.99
CA LYS A 139 -9.99 8.88 3.38
C LYS A 139 -8.95 7.77 3.52
N SER A 140 -8.23 7.78 4.65
CA SER A 140 -7.50 6.61 5.13
C SER A 140 -8.47 5.51 5.56
N THR A 141 -8.04 4.25 5.47
CA THR A 141 -8.85 3.08 5.84
C THR A 141 -8.05 2.11 6.70
N ILE A 142 -8.76 1.30 7.49
CA ILE A 142 -8.20 0.21 8.30
C ILE A 142 -9.01 -1.07 8.10
N VAL A 143 -8.31 -2.18 7.91
CA VAL A 143 -8.88 -3.52 7.82
C VAL A 143 -8.13 -4.44 8.77
N PHE A 144 -8.88 -5.28 9.48
CA PHE A 144 -8.34 -6.34 10.31
C PHE A 144 -8.51 -7.65 9.53
N GLY A 145 -7.40 -8.12 8.94
CA GLY A 145 -7.42 -9.20 7.96
C GLY A 145 -7.51 -10.58 8.59
N GLU A 146 -6.89 -10.75 9.75
CA GLU A 146 -6.85 -12.01 10.47
C GLU A 146 -6.81 -11.75 11.97
N ILE A 147 -7.51 -12.58 12.76
CA ILE A 147 -7.49 -12.52 14.22
C ILE A 147 -7.45 -13.93 14.80
N GLN A 148 -6.58 -14.14 15.78
CA GLN A 148 -6.45 -15.40 16.51
C GLN A 148 -6.30 -15.14 18.01
N GLY A 149 -6.98 -15.93 18.85
CA GLY A 149 -6.85 -15.78 20.31
C GLY A 149 -7.55 -16.86 21.08
N GLY A 150 -7.09 -17.08 22.32
CA GLY A 150 -7.64 -18.09 23.21
C GLY A 150 -7.24 -19.52 22.86
N VAL A 151 -7.53 -20.44 23.79
CA VAL A 151 -7.24 -21.88 23.63
C VAL A 151 -8.49 -22.75 23.97
N HIS A 152 -9.18 -22.42 25.04
CA HIS A 152 -10.32 -23.19 25.54
C HIS A 152 -11.42 -22.26 26.06
N PRO A 153 -12.72 -22.62 25.91
CA PRO A 153 -13.83 -21.77 26.33
C PRO A 153 -13.98 -21.63 27.87
N TYR A 154 -13.30 -22.46 28.65
CA TYR A 154 -13.29 -22.40 30.10
C TYR A 154 -12.07 -21.66 30.68
N GLN A 155 -11.34 -20.94 29.86
CA GLN A 155 -10.13 -20.20 30.26
C GLN A 155 -10.16 -18.75 29.72
N VAL A 156 -9.88 -17.80 30.60
CA VAL A 156 -9.62 -16.41 30.19
C VAL A 156 -8.40 -16.40 29.25
N PRO A 157 -8.51 -15.85 28.03
CA PRO A 157 -7.42 -15.88 27.06
C PRO A 157 -6.28 -14.96 27.47
N ALA A 158 -5.05 -15.51 27.47
CA ALA A 158 -3.83 -14.75 27.79
C ALA A 158 -3.22 -14.03 26.59
N GLU A 159 -3.65 -14.36 25.38
CA GLU A 159 -3.12 -13.79 24.16
C GLU A 159 -4.18 -13.67 23.08
N CYS A 160 -4.12 -12.56 22.33
CA CYS A 160 -4.89 -12.37 21.11
C CYS A 160 -4.04 -11.59 20.10
N LYS A 161 -3.99 -12.07 18.86
CA LYS A 161 -3.18 -11.52 17.76
C LYS A 161 -4.06 -11.11 16.60
N VAL A 162 -3.74 -9.97 15.96
CA VAL A 162 -4.44 -9.47 14.78
C VAL A 162 -3.46 -8.97 13.74
N SER A 163 -3.75 -9.22 12.46
CA SER A 163 -3.09 -8.60 11.31
C SER A 163 -3.89 -7.38 10.86
N VAL A 164 -3.22 -6.25 10.68
CA VAL A 164 -3.83 -4.96 10.34
C VAL A 164 -3.28 -4.45 9.02
N ASP A 165 -4.17 -4.13 8.07
CA ASP A 165 -3.86 -3.39 6.84
C ASP A 165 -4.40 -1.96 6.97
N MET A 166 -3.52 -0.98 6.81
CA MET A 166 -3.92 0.41 6.77
C MET A 166 -3.53 1.04 5.43
N ARG A 167 -4.55 1.60 4.75
CA ARG A 167 -4.35 2.41 3.55
C ARG A 167 -4.43 3.87 3.93
N VAL A 168 -3.31 4.56 3.83
CA VAL A 168 -3.11 5.87 4.45
C VAL A 168 -2.84 6.93 3.40
N VAL A 169 -3.43 8.11 3.58
CA VAL A 169 -3.23 9.25 2.69
C VAL A 169 -2.22 10.24 3.28
N PRO A 170 -1.56 11.07 2.46
CA PRO A 170 -0.73 12.15 2.97
C PRO A 170 -1.51 13.09 3.91
N PRO A 171 -0.91 13.68 4.93
CA PRO A 171 0.55 13.68 5.20
C PRO A 171 1.03 12.56 6.14
N TYR A 172 0.20 11.56 6.41
CA TYR A 172 0.47 10.57 7.45
C TYR A 172 1.55 9.56 7.03
N HIS A 173 2.48 9.33 7.94
CA HIS A 173 3.56 8.36 7.84
C HIS A 173 3.36 7.18 8.79
N ILE A 174 4.23 6.19 8.72
CA ILE A 174 4.10 4.95 9.50
C ILE A 174 4.13 5.21 11.01
N GLU A 175 4.89 6.20 11.47
CA GLU A 175 4.97 6.55 12.89
C GLU A 175 3.66 7.16 13.41
N ASP A 176 2.95 7.96 12.59
CA ASP A 176 1.64 8.49 12.95
C ASP A 176 0.63 7.38 13.14
N VAL A 177 0.66 6.39 12.24
CA VAL A 177 -0.21 5.22 12.28
C VAL A 177 0.12 4.32 13.47
N LYS A 178 1.39 4.11 13.75
CA LYS A 178 1.83 3.34 14.92
C LYS A 178 1.35 4.02 16.22
N THR A 179 1.52 5.32 16.34
CA THR A 179 1.02 6.12 17.46
C THR A 179 -0.50 6.00 17.64
N LEU A 180 -1.25 5.99 16.52
CA LEU A 180 -2.70 5.77 16.54
C LEU A 180 -3.06 4.40 17.11
N LEU A 181 -2.35 3.35 16.70
CA LEU A 181 -2.58 1.98 17.20
C LEU A 181 -2.14 1.85 18.68
N GLU A 182 -1.05 2.50 19.09
CA GLU A 182 -0.62 2.57 20.49
C GLU A 182 -1.68 3.24 21.37
N ALA A 183 -2.22 4.39 20.92
CA ALA A 183 -3.31 5.05 21.64
C ALA A 183 -4.59 4.20 21.72
N ALA A 184 -4.89 3.41 20.69
CA ALA A 184 -6.01 2.47 20.72
C ALA A 184 -5.76 1.32 21.73
N ALA A 185 -4.52 0.86 21.86
CA ALA A 185 -4.13 -0.14 22.86
C ALA A 185 -4.21 0.42 24.29
N GLU A 186 -3.85 1.68 24.49
CA GLU A 186 -4.02 2.37 25.76
C GLU A 186 -5.50 2.47 26.17
N ASP A 187 -6.41 2.72 25.22
CA ASP A 187 -7.84 2.72 25.49
C ASP A 187 -8.32 1.34 25.96
N ALA A 188 -7.84 0.25 25.34
CA ALA A 188 -8.12 -1.11 25.81
C ALA A 188 -7.58 -1.38 27.22
N ALA A 189 -6.39 -0.85 27.55
CA ALA A 189 -5.79 -1.00 28.88
C ALA A 189 -6.52 -0.20 29.99
N LYS A 190 -7.27 0.85 29.62
CA LYS A 190 -8.18 1.55 30.56
C LYS A 190 -9.38 0.70 30.95
N GLU A 191 -9.92 -0.07 29.98
CA GLU A 191 -11.05 -0.98 30.20
C GLU A 191 -10.62 -2.27 30.96
N ILE A 192 -9.44 -2.80 30.64
CA ILE A 192 -8.87 -3.98 31.29
C ILE A 192 -7.43 -3.63 31.78
N PRO A 193 -7.30 -3.16 33.02
CA PRO A 193 -6.01 -2.75 33.56
C PRO A 193 -4.98 -3.87 33.59
N GLY A 194 -3.77 -3.54 33.12
CA GLY A 194 -2.64 -4.45 33.08
C GLY A 194 -2.42 -5.16 31.73
N LEU A 195 -3.34 -5.04 30.76
CA LEU A 195 -3.10 -5.47 29.39
C LEU A 195 -1.91 -4.74 28.77
N LYS A 196 -1.18 -5.44 27.92
CA LYS A 196 -0.07 -4.88 27.14
C LYS A 196 -0.24 -5.26 25.68
N ALA A 197 0.00 -4.30 24.79
CA ALA A 197 0.01 -4.56 23.35
C ALA A 197 1.45 -4.49 22.86
N GLU A 198 1.84 -5.43 22.02
CA GLU A 198 3.02 -5.38 21.18
C GLU A 198 2.58 -5.07 19.75
N ILE A 199 3.15 -4.03 19.13
CA ILE A 199 2.82 -3.59 17.77
C ILE A 199 4.07 -3.71 16.91
N ARG A 200 4.04 -4.65 15.98
CA ARG A 200 5.13 -4.93 15.06
C ARG A 200 4.76 -4.47 13.65
N ILE A 201 5.62 -3.68 13.02
CA ILE A 201 5.49 -3.30 11.61
C ILE A 201 5.89 -4.50 10.75
N THR A 202 5.03 -4.92 9.83
CA THR A 202 5.27 -6.02 8.89
C THR A 202 5.30 -5.57 7.43
N GLY A 203 4.88 -4.33 7.14
CA GLY A 203 4.97 -3.73 5.82
C GLY A 203 4.96 -2.21 5.90
N ASN A 204 5.83 -1.58 5.11
CA ASN A 204 5.99 -0.12 5.09
C ASN A 204 6.12 0.37 3.64
N ARG A 205 5.02 0.87 3.09
CA ARG A 205 4.97 1.53 1.79
C ARG A 205 4.29 2.89 1.97
N PRO A 206 5.05 4.00 1.96
CA PRO A 206 4.50 5.33 2.19
C PRO A 206 3.56 5.74 1.04
N PRO A 207 2.61 6.66 1.30
CA PRO A 207 1.78 7.23 0.25
C PRO A 207 2.62 8.11 -0.67
N ILE A 208 2.18 8.22 -1.91
CA ILE A 208 2.69 9.22 -2.85
C ILE A 208 1.63 10.31 -2.98
N ALA A 209 2.02 11.53 -2.62
CA ALA A 209 1.18 12.70 -2.80
C ALA A 209 1.04 13.05 -4.29
N HIS A 210 -0.08 13.66 -4.63
CA HIS A 210 -0.29 14.17 -5.98
C HIS A 210 0.77 15.23 -6.32
N HIS A 211 1.45 15.02 -7.44
CA HIS A 211 2.39 15.97 -8.03
C HIS A 211 1.99 16.26 -9.47
N GLU A 212 1.73 17.50 -9.79
CA GLU A 212 1.57 17.93 -11.18
C GLU A 212 2.96 18.26 -11.79
N ASP A 213 3.57 17.29 -12.49
CA ASP A 213 4.52 17.62 -13.54
C ASP A 213 3.69 17.96 -14.79
N ALA A 214 3.41 19.25 -14.96
CA ALA A 214 2.50 19.72 -16.00
C ALA A 214 2.97 19.33 -17.42
N GLU A 215 4.27 19.25 -17.67
CA GLU A 215 4.79 18.91 -19.00
C GLU A 215 4.61 17.42 -19.31
N MET A 216 5.01 16.52 -18.40
CA MET A 216 4.90 15.07 -18.61
C MET A 216 3.45 14.64 -18.67
N LEU A 217 2.63 15.09 -17.72
CA LEU A 217 1.20 14.75 -17.69
C LEU A 217 0.45 15.26 -18.92
N SER A 218 0.74 16.49 -19.39
CA SER A 218 0.16 17.03 -20.61
C SER A 218 0.49 16.17 -21.83
N ARG A 219 1.73 15.70 -21.96
CA ARG A 219 2.14 14.81 -23.06
C ARG A 219 1.46 13.45 -23.01
N ILE A 220 1.36 12.85 -21.81
CA ILE A 220 0.67 11.56 -21.64
C ILE A 220 -0.82 11.72 -21.94
N ARG A 221 -1.47 12.77 -21.43
CA ARG A 221 -2.90 13.06 -21.71
C ARG A 221 -3.14 13.18 -23.21
N THR A 222 -2.29 13.96 -23.92
CA THR A 222 -2.40 14.11 -25.36
C THR A 222 -2.25 12.78 -26.11
N ALA A 223 -1.28 11.94 -25.70
CA ALA A 223 -1.07 10.64 -26.33
C ALA A 223 -2.26 9.69 -26.10
N VAL A 224 -2.77 9.62 -24.85
CA VAL A 224 -3.93 8.79 -24.53
C VAL A 224 -5.18 9.26 -25.28
N GLU A 225 -5.42 10.58 -25.37
CA GLU A 225 -6.55 11.15 -26.10
C GLU A 225 -6.47 10.83 -27.60
N GLN A 226 -5.29 10.94 -28.20
CA GLN A 226 -5.07 10.63 -29.61
C GLN A 226 -5.34 9.15 -29.94
N GLU A 227 -4.93 8.23 -29.07
CA GLU A 227 -5.08 6.79 -29.29
C GLU A 227 -6.46 6.25 -28.90
N THR A 228 -7.08 6.79 -27.87
CA THR A 228 -8.35 6.26 -27.32
C THR A 228 -9.58 7.08 -27.69
N GLY A 229 -9.40 8.33 -28.11
CA GLY A 229 -10.47 9.30 -28.31
C GLY A 229 -11.11 9.79 -27.01
N LYS A 230 -10.53 9.46 -25.83
CA LYS A 230 -11.02 9.85 -24.51
C LYS A 230 -9.98 10.72 -23.83
N VAL A 231 -10.45 11.81 -23.21
CA VAL A 231 -9.59 12.60 -22.31
C VAL A 231 -9.40 11.82 -21.02
N PRO A 232 -8.17 11.40 -20.66
CA PRO A 232 -7.96 10.65 -19.43
C PRO A 232 -8.24 11.54 -18.21
N VAL A 233 -9.00 11.03 -17.28
CA VAL A 233 -9.21 11.67 -15.97
C VAL A 233 -7.97 11.35 -15.13
N GLY A 234 -7.34 12.40 -14.55
CA GLY A 234 -6.29 12.20 -13.56
C GLY A 234 -6.92 11.79 -12.23
N SER A 235 -6.55 10.63 -11.70
CA SER A 235 -6.95 10.14 -10.37
C SER A 235 -5.72 9.97 -9.47
#